data_298af07ec4afcf702e6a38ba6660161d
#
_entry.id   298af07ec4afcf702e6a38ba6660161d
#
_cell.length_a   1.000
_cell.length_b   1.000
_cell.length_c   1.000
_cell.angle_alpha   90.00
_cell.angle_beta   90.00
_cell.angle_gamma   90.00
#
_symmetry.space_group_name_H-M   'P 1'
#
loop_
_entity.id
_entity.type
_entity.pdbx_description
1 polymer ?
#
loop_
_entity_poly.entity_id
_entity_poly.type
_entity_poly.pdbx_seq_one_letter_code
_entity_poly.pdbx_strand_id
1 'polypeptide(L)' 'MLSSRQREVMLLAAKGLSNKEIARRLEITDGTVKVHLHCIYEKLGISNRTMLAALAAGSEIEMMVIAPTP' A
#
# COMPACT_ATOMS: atom_id res chain seq x y z
N MET A 1 -11.54 3.45 -4.64
CA MET A 1 -10.27 3.64 -5.34
C MET A 1 -9.25 4.26 -4.41
N LEU A 2 -7.99 3.89 -4.55
CA LEU A 2 -6.95 4.42 -3.68
C LEU A 2 -6.49 5.79 -4.14
N SER A 3 -6.15 6.65 -3.19
CA SER A 3 -5.55 7.94 -3.51
C SER A 3 -4.12 7.72 -4.01
N SER A 4 -3.51 8.76 -4.59
CA SER A 4 -2.12 8.66 -5.04
C SER A 4 -1.19 8.30 -3.88
N ARG A 5 -1.37 8.94 -2.73
CA ARG A 5 -0.51 8.65 -1.58
C ARG A 5 -0.75 7.24 -1.05
N GLN A 6 -2.00 6.77 -1.03
CA GLN A 6 -2.29 5.41 -0.61
C GLN A 6 -1.63 4.40 -1.53
N ARG A 7 -1.63 4.66 -2.83
CA ARG A 7 -0.95 3.77 -3.78
C ARG A 7 0.55 3.71 -3.52
N GLU A 8 1.16 4.87 -3.26
CA GLU A 8 2.58 4.88 -2.95
C GLU A 8 2.90 4.07 -1.70
N VAL A 9 2.11 4.25 -0.65
CA VAL A 9 2.29 3.50 0.59
C VAL A 9 2.12 2.01 0.34
N MET A 10 1.08 1.66 -0.40
CA MET A 10 0.79 0.26 -0.70
C MET A 10 1.94 -0.42 -1.45
N LEU A 11 2.46 0.25 -2.47
CA LEU A 11 3.55 -0.34 -3.26
C LEU A 11 4.80 -0.54 -2.42
N LEU A 12 5.14 0.43 -1.58
CA LEU A 12 6.31 0.31 -0.72
C LEU A 12 6.13 -0.79 0.33
N ALA A 13 4.92 -0.87 0.91
CA ALA A 13 4.62 -1.92 1.86
C ALA A 13 4.69 -3.29 1.21
N ALA A 14 4.19 -3.42 0.00
CA ALA A 14 4.23 -4.67 -0.73
C ALA A 14 5.66 -5.11 -1.06
N LYS A 15 6.57 -4.14 -1.18
CA LYS A 15 7.97 -4.44 -1.41
C LYS A 15 8.72 -4.84 -0.14
N GLY A 16 8.05 -4.77 1.00
CA GLY A 16 8.65 -5.20 2.25
C GLY A 16 9.23 -4.11 3.12
N LEU A 17 9.03 -2.84 2.75
CA LEU A 17 9.54 -1.76 3.58
C LEU A 17 8.76 -1.67 4.89
N SER A 18 9.46 -1.32 5.96
CA SER A 18 8.81 -1.09 7.25
C SER A 18 8.08 0.25 7.22
N ASN A 19 7.21 0.46 8.21
CA ASN A 19 6.51 1.74 8.31
C ASN A 19 7.48 2.90 8.43
N LYS A 20 8.56 2.72 9.18
CA LYS A 20 9.57 3.76 9.33
C LYS A 20 10.25 4.06 8.00
N GLU A 21 10.55 3.05 7.23
CA GLU A 21 11.18 3.23 5.94
C GLU A 21 10.24 3.94 4.97
N ILE A 22 8.97 3.56 4.98
CA ILE A 22 7.98 4.22 4.14
C ILE A 22 7.83 5.68 4.54
N ALA A 23 7.73 5.93 5.85
CA ALA A 23 7.58 7.28 6.36
C ALA A 23 8.76 8.16 5.93
N ARG A 24 9.97 7.62 6.04
CA ARG A 24 11.16 8.35 5.66
C ARG A 24 11.18 8.63 4.16
N ARG A 25 10.84 7.64 3.38
CA ARG A 25 10.85 7.78 1.91
C ARG A 25 9.84 8.80 1.42
N LEU A 26 8.68 8.85 2.04
CA LEU A 26 7.60 9.74 1.63
C LEU A 26 7.55 11.04 2.42
N GLU A 27 8.46 11.19 3.39
CA GLU A 27 8.53 12.39 4.24
C GLU A 27 7.24 12.62 5.01
N ILE A 28 6.71 11.56 5.59
CA ILE A 28 5.54 11.58 6.45
C ILE A 28 5.86 10.85 7.73
N THR A 29 4.94 10.87 8.71
CA THR A 29 5.18 10.20 9.98
C THR A 29 4.76 8.74 9.92
N ASP A 30 5.28 7.95 10.88
CA ASP A 30 4.88 6.55 11.02
C ASP A 30 3.37 6.44 11.25
N GLY A 31 2.83 7.35 12.05
CA GLY A 31 1.38 7.35 12.30
C GLY A 31 0.58 7.56 11.04
N THR A 32 1.06 8.43 10.17
CA THR A 32 0.40 8.68 8.89
C THR A 32 0.45 7.43 8.00
N VAL A 33 1.60 6.72 8.02
CA VAL A 33 1.71 5.47 7.27
C VAL A 33 0.68 4.46 7.77
N LYS A 34 0.52 4.34 9.10
CA LYS A 34 -0.45 3.42 9.68
C LYS A 34 -1.87 3.75 9.25
N VAL A 35 -2.21 5.03 9.22
CA VAL A 35 -3.54 5.47 8.78
C VAL A 35 -3.77 5.09 7.33
N HIS A 36 -2.78 5.33 6.48
CA HIS A 36 -2.90 4.96 5.07
C HIS A 36 -3.06 3.45 4.90
N LEU A 37 -2.27 2.66 5.64
CA LEU A 37 -2.37 1.20 5.54
C LEU A 37 -3.73 0.70 6.00
N HIS A 38 -4.27 1.28 7.06
CA HIS A 38 -5.59 0.90 7.54
C HIS A 38 -6.64 1.13 6.45
N CYS A 39 -6.60 2.28 5.82
CA CYS A 39 -7.53 2.59 4.73
C CYS A 39 -7.35 1.66 3.55
N ILE A 40 -6.09 1.35 3.22
CA ILE A 40 -5.79 0.43 2.12
C ILE A 40 -6.37 -0.95 2.41
N TYR A 41 -6.15 -1.46 3.62
CA TYR A 41 -6.66 -2.78 4.00
C TYR A 41 -8.19 -2.81 3.90
N GLU A 42 -8.85 -1.77 4.34
CA GLU A 42 -10.30 -1.70 4.24
C GLU A 42 -10.77 -1.70 2.78
N LYS A 43 -10.12 -0.91 1.96
CA LYS A 43 -10.51 -0.80 0.56
C LYS A 43 -10.24 -2.06 -0.24
N LEU A 44 -9.19 -2.79 0.12
CA LEU A 44 -8.86 -4.03 -0.57
C LEU A 44 -9.52 -5.26 0.06
N GLY A 45 -10.18 -5.08 1.21
CA GLY A 45 -10.83 -6.19 1.88
C GLY A 45 -9.85 -7.18 2.49
N ILE A 46 -8.70 -6.69 2.95
CA ILE A 46 -7.68 -7.55 3.56
C ILE A 46 -7.43 -7.10 5.00
N SER A 47 -6.78 -7.95 5.77
CA SER A 47 -6.63 -7.73 7.20
C SER A 47 -5.22 -7.41 7.66
N ASN A 48 -4.22 -7.68 6.85
CA ASN A 48 -2.85 -7.51 7.31
C ASN A 48 -1.87 -7.41 6.14
N ARG A 49 -0.63 -7.15 6.52
CA ARG A 49 0.44 -6.91 5.57
C ARG A 49 0.81 -8.14 4.75
N THR A 50 0.68 -9.33 5.35
CA THR A 50 0.97 -10.58 4.66
C THR A 50 0.03 -10.76 3.46
N MET A 51 -1.24 -10.43 3.66
CA MET A 51 -2.22 -10.52 2.58
C MET A 51 -1.91 -9.51 1.48
N LEU A 52 -1.42 -8.33 1.87
CA LEU A 52 -1.02 -7.33 0.90
C LEU A 52 0.13 -7.84 0.02
N ALA A 53 1.13 -8.45 0.65
CA ALA A 53 2.27 -9.00 -0.07
C ALA A 53 1.83 -10.14 -1.00
N ALA A 54 0.88 -10.95 -0.57
CA ALA A 54 0.36 -12.03 -1.40
C ALA A 54 -0.33 -11.50 -2.64
N LEU A 55 -1.11 -10.44 -2.50
CA LEU A 55 -1.76 -9.82 -3.64
C LEU A 55 -0.73 -9.24 -4.60
N ALA A 56 0.32 -8.64 -4.08
CA ALA A 56 1.37 -8.09 -4.91
C ALA A 56 2.09 -9.19 -5.69
N ALA A 57 2.31 -10.34 -5.03
CA ALA A 57 2.97 -11.46 -5.68
C ALA A 57 2.13 -12.00 -6.83
N GLY A 58 0.81 -11.88 -6.72
CA GLY A 58 -0.09 -12.31 -7.78
C GLY A 58 -0.33 -11.23 -8.82
N SER A 59 0.34 -10.11 -8.70
CA SER A 59 0.22 -8.98 -9.62
C SER A 59 -1.15 -8.30 -9.58
N GLU A 60 -1.98 -8.68 -8.64
CA GLU A 60 -3.32 -8.08 -8.55
C GLU A 60 -3.25 -6.62 -8.15
N ILE A 61 -2.31 -6.27 -7.28
CA ILE A 61 -2.14 -4.91 -6.85
C ILE A 61 -1.72 -4.03 -8.03
N GLU A 62 -0.84 -4.54 -8.89
CA GLU A 62 -0.41 -3.79 -10.06
C GLU A 62 -1.58 -3.51 -10.98
N MET A 63 -2.43 -4.48 -11.16
CA MET A 63 -3.63 -4.29 -11.96
C MET A 63 -4.54 -3.22 -11.37
N MET A 64 -4.62 -3.18 -10.05
CA MET A 64 -5.49 -2.21 -9.38
C MET A 64 -4.91 -0.81 -9.34
N VAL A 65 -3.57 -0.71 -9.30
CA VAL A 65 -2.88 0.56 -9.10
C VAL A 65 -2.41 1.18 -10.38
N ILE A 66 -1.84 0.36 -11.26
CA ILE A 66 -1.26 0.79 -12.50
C ILE A 66 -2.21 0.60 -13.61
N ALA A 67 -3.27 -0.08 -13.34
CA ALA A 67 -4.22 -0.40 -14.33
C ALA A 67 -4.45 0.81 -15.10
N PRO A 68 -4.15 0.74 -16.25
CA PRO A 68 -4.21 1.82 -17.05
C PRO A 68 -5.59 2.16 -17.13
N THR A 69 -5.66 3.08 -16.89
CA THR A 69 -6.64 3.62 -17.42
C THR A 69 -6.54 3.43 -18.77
N PRO A 70 -7.48 3.12 -19.30
CA PRO A 70 -7.56 2.87 -20.72
C PRO A 70 -7.02 3.99 -21.50
#